data_ff0f2a098c62af90b66ac90205f121f3
#
_entry.id   ff0f2a098c62af90b66ac90205f121f3
#
_cell.length_a   1.000
_cell.length_b   1.000
_cell.length_c   1.000
_cell.angle_alpha   90.00
_cell.angle_beta   90.00
_cell.angle_gamma   90.00
#
_symmetry.space_group_name_H-M   'P 1'
#
loop_
_entity.id
_entity.type
_entity.pdbx_description
1 polymer ?
#
loop_
_entity_poly.entity_id
_entity_poly.type
_entity_poly.pdbx_seq_one_letter_code
_entity_poly.pdbx_strand_id
1 'polypeptide(L)'
;MNNFLKSLLLFWMIPVMSYAACPPLYDHQFNTLQGEKISLCDYQSKPILVVNTASKCGFTPQFNALEALYKKYHSKGLLVIGFPSNDFNQELSTDKEVKDFCKLTYAVEFPMTTKSNVTGKNANPFYQELIKASGQMPQWNFHKYLILPQAKKVYAFTSDVTPDSSEIVDKIKSELK
;
A
#
# COMPACT_ATOMS: atom_id res chain seq x y z
N MET A 1 36.14 -54.32 -38.45
CA MET A 1 34.72 -54.14 -38.08
C MET A 1 34.68 -53.23 -36.84
N ASN A 2 34.51 -51.91 -37.05
CA ASN A 2 34.54 -50.91 -35.97
C ASN A 2 33.09 -50.44 -35.65
N ASN A 3 32.57 -50.81 -34.49
CA ASN A 3 31.30 -50.34 -34.00
C ASN A 3 31.52 -49.00 -33.25
N PHE A 4 31.15 -47.88 -33.90
CA PHE A 4 31.05 -46.58 -33.24
C PHE A 4 29.74 -46.52 -32.46
N LEU A 5 29.85 -46.60 -31.15
CA LEU A 5 28.75 -46.37 -30.22
C LEU A 5 28.49 -44.83 -30.16
N LYS A 6 27.43 -44.36 -30.82
CA LYS A 6 26.97 -42.96 -30.71
C LYS A 6 26.22 -42.78 -29.37
N SER A 7 26.91 -42.19 -28.40
CA SER A 7 26.30 -41.77 -27.12
C SER A 7 25.43 -40.54 -27.37
N LEU A 8 24.10 -40.71 -27.26
CA LEU A 8 23.14 -39.62 -27.39
C LEU A 8 23.00 -38.95 -26.03
N LEU A 9 23.66 -37.82 -25.83
CA LEU A 9 23.50 -36.98 -24.64
C LEU A 9 22.14 -36.26 -24.71
N LEU A 10 21.16 -36.76 -23.97
CA LEU A 10 19.89 -36.02 -23.72
C LEU A 10 20.18 -34.85 -22.81
N PHE A 11 20.18 -33.66 -23.38
CA PHE A 11 20.22 -32.39 -22.60
C PHE A 11 18.84 -32.14 -22.00
N TRP A 12 18.68 -32.42 -20.72
CA TRP A 12 17.47 -32.04 -19.97
C TRP A 12 17.49 -30.54 -19.76
N MET A 13 16.66 -29.79 -20.51
CA MET A 13 16.40 -28.39 -20.27
C MET A 13 15.53 -28.26 -18.99
N ILE A 14 16.16 -27.91 -17.89
CA ILE A 14 15.43 -27.52 -16.66
C ILE A 14 14.82 -26.14 -16.93
N PRO A 15 13.48 -25.97 -16.87
CA PRO A 15 12.89 -24.66 -17.03
C PRO A 15 13.36 -23.77 -15.87
N VAL A 16 14.12 -22.73 -16.18
CA VAL A 16 14.45 -21.68 -15.22
C VAL A 16 13.16 -20.90 -14.98
N MET A 17 12.51 -21.13 -13.83
CA MET A 17 11.43 -20.27 -13.37
C MET A 17 12.02 -18.89 -13.11
N SER A 18 11.81 -17.97 -14.03
CA SER A 18 12.10 -16.56 -13.83
C SER A 18 11.10 -16.03 -12.79
N TYR A 19 11.53 -15.86 -11.54
CA TYR A 19 10.79 -15.06 -10.58
C TYR A 19 10.79 -13.64 -11.11
N ALA A 20 9.62 -13.15 -11.51
CA ALA A 20 9.48 -11.76 -11.89
C ALA A 20 9.91 -10.89 -10.69
N ALA A 21 10.92 -10.05 -10.89
CA ALA A 21 11.39 -9.12 -9.86
C ALA A 21 10.23 -8.22 -9.43
N CYS A 22 10.17 -7.90 -8.14
CA CYS A 22 9.16 -6.99 -7.61
C CYS A 22 9.32 -5.61 -8.27
N PRO A 23 8.25 -5.04 -8.88
CA PRO A 23 8.34 -3.70 -9.47
C PRO A 23 8.71 -2.65 -8.41
N PRO A 24 9.49 -1.60 -8.75
CA PRO A 24 9.98 -0.61 -7.77
C PRO A 24 8.90 -0.06 -6.84
N LEU A 25 7.72 0.30 -7.35
CA LEU A 25 6.60 0.82 -6.54
C LEU A 25 6.09 -0.18 -5.48
N TYR A 26 6.38 -1.47 -5.63
CA TYR A 26 5.99 -2.51 -4.68
C TYR A 26 7.18 -3.05 -3.87
N ASP A 27 8.43 -2.70 -4.22
CA ASP A 27 9.62 -3.20 -3.52
C ASP A 27 9.86 -2.44 -2.21
N HIS A 28 8.83 -2.43 -1.37
CA HIS A 28 8.83 -1.78 -0.06
C HIS A 28 8.29 -2.71 1.01
N GLN A 29 8.92 -2.65 2.17
CA GLN A 29 8.50 -3.37 3.38
C GLN A 29 8.33 -2.38 4.53
N PHE A 30 7.30 -2.56 5.33
CA PHE A 30 7.00 -1.70 6.47
C PHE A 30 6.78 -2.52 7.74
N ASN A 31 7.25 -1.99 8.86
CA ASN A 31 6.79 -2.44 10.17
C ASN A 31 5.44 -1.77 10.46
N THR A 32 4.48 -2.54 10.96
CA THR A 32 3.17 -2.02 11.35
C THR A 32 3.12 -1.67 12.83
N LEU A 33 2.21 -0.79 13.19
CA LEU A 33 1.91 -0.49 14.61
C LEU A 33 1.39 -1.73 15.35
N GLN A 34 0.84 -2.70 14.64
CA GLN A 34 0.40 -3.99 15.17
C GLN A 34 1.57 -4.91 15.53
N GLY A 35 2.78 -4.63 15.02
CA GLY A 35 4.00 -5.40 15.29
C GLY A 35 4.33 -6.41 14.20
N GLU A 36 3.61 -6.37 13.08
CA GLU A 36 3.83 -7.24 11.92
C GLU A 36 4.70 -6.54 10.86
N LYS A 37 5.25 -7.31 9.94
CA LYS A 37 5.87 -6.80 8.71
C LYS A 37 4.92 -7.00 7.55
N ILE A 38 4.77 -5.98 6.71
CA ILE A 38 4.03 -6.04 5.47
C ILE A 38 4.95 -5.75 4.29
N SER A 39 4.93 -6.63 3.28
CA SER A 39 5.61 -6.43 2.00
C SER A 39 4.60 -6.06 0.93
N LEU A 40 4.76 -4.93 0.27
CA LEU A 40 3.86 -4.54 -0.81
C LEU A 40 4.00 -5.43 -2.04
N CYS A 41 5.12 -6.13 -2.19
CA CYS A 41 5.33 -7.09 -3.28
C CYS A 41 4.26 -8.20 -3.30
N ASP A 42 3.73 -8.58 -2.12
CA ASP A 42 2.68 -9.59 -2.00
C ASP A 42 1.31 -9.09 -2.51
N TYR A 43 1.19 -7.79 -2.77
CA TYR A 43 -0.03 -7.11 -3.21
C TYR A 43 0.05 -6.57 -4.64
N GLN A 44 1.09 -6.88 -5.41
CA GLN A 44 1.28 -6.33 -6.76
C GLN A 44 0.14 -6.63 -7.74
N SER A 45 -0.62 -7.70 -7.53
CA SER A 45 -1.78 -8.07 -8.33
C SER A 45 -3.12 -7.57 -7.76
N LYS A 46 -3.09 -6.70 -6.75
CA LYS A 46 -4.25 -6.26 -5.98
C LYS A 46 -4.34 -4.72 -5.96
N PRO A 47 -5.54 -4.14 -5.84
CA PRO A 47 -5.66 -2.71 -5.58
C PRO A 47 -5.16 -2.38 -4.16
N ILE A 48 -4.40 -1.27 -4.04
CA ILE A 48 -3.88 -0.78 -2.75
C ILE A 48 -4.35 0.66 -2.55
N LEU A 49 -5.09 0.91 -1.47
CA LEU A 49 -5.44 2.25 -1.02
C LEU A 49 -4.47 2.68 0.07
N VAL A 50 -3.61 3.63 -0.26
CA VAL A 50 -2.61 4.23 0.65
C VAL A 50 -3.15 5.55 1.17
N VAL A 51 -3.03 5.80 2.47
CA VAL A 51 -3.49 7.05 3.09
C VAL A 51 -2.49 7.55 4.12
N ASN A 52 -2.11 8.84 4.08
CA ASN A 52 -1.38 9.45 5.17
C ASN A 52 -2.35 9.95 6.24
N THR A 53 -2.11 9.58 7.48
CA THR A 53 -3.04 9.78 8.58
C THR A 53 -2.47 10.69 9.66
N ALA A 54 -3.35 11.28 10.47
CA ALA A 54 -3.01 11.98 11.69
C ALA A 54 -4.16 11.91 12.70
N SER A 55 -3.82 11.84 13.99
CA SER A 55 -4.78 11.64 15.07
C SER A 55 -5.55 12.91 15.47
N LYS A 56 -5.01 14.11 15.17
CA LYS A 56 -5.56 15.42 15.60
C LYS A 56 -6.03 16.28 14.44
N CYS A 57 -6.51 15.66 13.37
CA CYS A 57 -6.93 16.31 12.14
C CYS A 57 -8.46 16.41 12.05
N GLY A 58 -8.99 17.45 11.41
CA GLY A 58 -10.42 17.56 11.12
C GLY A 58 -10.95 16.42 10.24
N PHE A 59 -10.07 15.76 9.46
CA PHE A 59 -10.41 14.61 8.62
C PHE A 59 -10.26 13.25 9.33
N THR A 60 -9.82 13.21 10.60
CA THR A 60 -9.66 11.97 11.37
C THR A 60 -10.91 11.07 11.39
N PRO A 61 -12.17 11.58 11.37
CA PRO A 61 -13.35 10.74 11.23
C PRO A 61 -13.39 9.84 9.98
N GLN A 62 -12.57 10.12 8.96
CA GLN A 62 -12.44 9.24 7.78
C GLN A 62 -11.87 7.85 8.11
N PHE A 63 -11.29 7.63 9.30
CA PHE A 63 -10.93 6.29 9.76
C PHE A 63 -12.12 5.33 9.73
N ASN A 64 -13.33 5.81 10.05
CA ASN A 64 -14.55 4.97 9.99
C ASN A 64 -14.81 4.45 8.58
N ALA A 65 -14.71 5.31 7.56
CA ALA A 65 -14.91 4.92 6.17
C ALA A 65 -13.79 4.03 5.65
N LEU A 66 -12.52 4.28 6.04
CA LEU A 66 -11.38 3.43 5.71
C LEU A 66 -11.54 2.03 6.28
N GLU A 67 -11.93 1.92 7.56
CA GLU A 67 -12.15 0.64 8.23
C GLU A 67 -13.32 -0.12 7.62
N ALA A 68 -14.44 0.58 7.32
CA ALA A 68 -15.58 -0.03 6.65
C ALA A 68 -15.21 -0.56 5.26
N LEU A 69 -14.40 0.19 4.51
CA LEU A 69 -13.90 -0.20 3.20
C LEU A 69 -12.99 -1.44 3.31
N TYR A 70 -12.08 -1.44 4.28
CA TYR A 70 -11.20 -2.56 4.56
C TYR A 70 -12.01 -3.82 4.90
N LYS A 71 -12.90 -3.76 5.90
CA LYS A 71 -13.76 -4.90 6.29
C LYS A 71 -14.56 -5.47 5.11
N LYS A 72 -15.05 -4.61 4.23
CA LYS A 72 -15.86 -5.02 3.10
C LYS A 72 -15.09 -5.70 1.97
N TYR A 73 -13.83 -5.29 1.73
CA TYR A 73 -13.13 -5.66 0.51
C TYR A 73 -11.77 -6.35 0.73
N HIS A 74 -11.21 -6.41 1.94
CA HIS A 74 -9.90 -7.05 2.16
C HIS A 74 -9.90 -8.53 1.77
N SER A 75 -10.97 -9.27 2.09
CA SER A 75 -11.11 -10.68 1.70
C SER A 75 -11.24 -10.89 0.18
N LYS A 76 -11.59 -9.81 -0.56
CA LYS A 76 -11.65 -9.79 -2.02
C LYS A 76 -10.35 -9.29 -2.66
N GLY A 77 -9.36 -8.91 -1.85
CA GLY A 77 -8.03 -8.53 -2.31
C GLY A 77 -7.64 -7.06 -2.13
N LEU A 78 -8.53 -6.18 -1.65
CA LEU A 78 -8.13 -4.79 -1.35
C LEU A 78 -7.15 -4.75 -0.18
N LEU A 79 -6.01 -4.10 -0.35
CA LEU A 79 -5.20 -3.61 0.76
C LEU A 79 -5.57 -2.15 1.04
N VAL A 80 -5.90 -1.84 2.29
CA VAL A 80 -5.88 -0.47 2.84
C VAL A 80 -4.68 -0.37 3.76
N ILE A 81 -3.82 0.64 3.60
CA ILE A 81 -2.64 0.83 4.43
C ILE A 81 -2.49 2.30 4.83
N GLY A 82 -2.36 2.54 6.14
CA GLY A 82 -2.22 3.86 6.72
C GLY A 82 -0.78 4.20 7.06
N PHE A 83 -0.39 5.45 6.81
CA PHE A 83 0.92 6.00 7.11
C PHE A 83 0.76 7.19 8.06
N PRO A 84 0.88 6.98 9.38
CA PRO A 84 0.86 8.07 10.34
C PRO A 84 2.02 9.04 10.06
N SER A 85 1.72 10.34 10.00
CA SER A 85 2.73 11.36 9.71
C SER A 85 2.49 12.63 10.50
N ASN A 86 3.58 13.22 11.00
CA ASN A 86 3.55 14.52 11.64
C ASN A 86 3.97 15.67 10.72
N ASP A 87 4.07 15.44 9.42
CA ASP A 87 4.49 16.49 8.46
C ASP A 87 3.56 17.71 8.45
N PHE A 88 2.32 17.54 8.90
CA PHE A 88 1.33 18.61 9.06
C PHE A 88 1.05 18.98 10.53
N ASN A 89 1.94 18.57 11.46
CA ASN A 89 1.89 18.90 12.90
C ASN A 89 0.59 18.49 13.63
N GLN A 90 -0.02 17.38 13.19
CA GLN A 90 -1.29 16.90 13.76
C GLN A 90 -1.26 15.44 14.21
N GLU A 91 -0.06 14.81 14.28
CA GLU A 91 0.05 13.46 14.78
C GLU A 91 0.53 13.41 16.23
N LEU A 92 0.19 12.32 16.92
CA LEU A 92 0.65 12.01 18.28
C LEU A 92 2.17 11.73 18.30
N SER A 93 2.76 11.88 19.50
CA SER A 93 4.22 11.88 19.62
C SER A 93 4.85 10.51 19.37
N THR A 94 4.21 9.43 19.80
CA THR A 94 4.77 8.07 19.74
C THR A 94 3.88 7.12 18.92
N ASP A 95 4.50 6.10 18.32
CA ASP A 95 3.79 5.02 17.62
C ASP A 95 2.79 4.29 18.54
N LYS A 96 3.13 4.16 19.83
CA LYS A 96 2.22 3.55 20.82
C LYS A 96 0.95 4.37 21.00
N GLU A 97 1.08 5.70 21.14
CA GLU A 97 -0.08 6.58 21.27
C GLU A 97 -0.96 6.56 20.01
N VAL A 98 -0.34 6.55 18.82
CA VAL A 98 -1.06 6.44 17.55
C VAL A 98 -1.81 5.11 17.46
N LYS A 99 -1.15 3.99 17.79
CA LYS A 99 -1.76 2.66 17.84
C LYS A 99 -2.97 2.62 18.76
N ASP A 100 -2.79 3.08 20.01
CA ASP A 100 -3.84 3.08 21.02
C ASP A 100 -5.03 3.94 20.57
N PHE A 101 -4.77 5.14 20.04
CA PHE A 101 -5.79 6.03 19.53
C PHE A 101 -6.59 5.40 18.39
N CYS A 102 -5.93 4.89 17.37
CA CYS A 102 -6.58 4.27 16.21
C CYS A 102 -7.44 3.06 16.63
N LYS A 103 -6.90 2.22 17.52
CA LYS A 103 -7.60 1.01 17.98
C LYS A 103 -8.78 1.32 18.90
N LEU A 104 -8.59 2.21 19.89
CA LEU A 104 -9.60 2.46 20.92
C LEU A 104 -10.70 3.41 20.43
N THR A 105 -10.39 4.36 19.56
CA THR A 105 -11.34 5.37 19.09
C THR A 105 -12.07 4.92 17.81
N TYR A 106 -11.37 4.28 16.88
CA TYR A 106 -11.92 3.94 15.56
C TYR A 106 -11.94 2.44 15.26
N ALA A 107 -11.49 1.60 16.21
CA ALA A 107 -11.39 0.14 16.04
C ALA A 107 -10.64 -0.26 14.74
N VAL A 108 -9.60 0.49 14.37
CA VAL A 108 -8.82 0.27 13.15
C VAL A 108 -8.17 -1.11 13.18
N GLU A 109 -8.45 -1.91 12.16
CA GLU A 109 -7.87 -3.25 11.92
C GLU A 109 -6.99 -3.29 10.67
N PHE A 110 -7.18 -2.36 9.71
CA PHE A 110 -6.29 -2.31 8.56
C PHE A 110 -4.85 -1.96 8.97
N PRO A 111 -3.83 -2.43 8.23
CA PRO A 111 -2.42 -2.17 8.54
C PRO A 111 -2.11 -0.67 8.63
N MET A 112 -1.51 -0.27 9.76
CA MET A 112 -0.96 1.06 9.98
C MET A 112 0.56 0.92 10.14
N THR A 113 1.34 1.65 9.34
CA THR A 113 2.81 1.62 9.47
C THR A 113 3.28 2.41 10.70
N THR A 114 4.53 2.22 11.10
CA THR A 114 5.20 3.17 11.99
C THR A 114 5.26 4.55 11.35
N LYS A 115 5.32 5.61 12.17
CA LYS A 115 5.32 7.00 11.67
C LYS A 115 6.45 7.23 10.67
N SER A 116 6.14 8.00 9.62
CA SER A 116 7.12 8.38 8.62
C SER A 116 6.77 9.72 7.98
N ASN A 117 7.73 10.31 7.28
CA ASN A 117 7.49 11.49 6.46
C ASN A 117 6.83 11.08 5.15
N VAL A 118 5.84 11.83 4.72
CA VAL A 118 5.03 11.54 3.51
C VAL A 118 5.10 12.66 2.47
N THR A 119 5.76 13.79 2.81
CA THR A 119 5.88 14.95 1.94
C THR A 119 7.28 15.57 2.01
N GLY A 120 7.59 16.44 1.06
CA GLY A 120 8.88 17.13 0.99
C GLY A 120 10.07 16.23 0.64
N LYS A 121 11.27 16.76 0.86
CA LYS A 121 12.54 16.08 0.51
C LYS A 121 12.81 14.83 1.35
N ASN A 122 12.22 14.78 2.54
CA ASN A 122 12.41 13.70 3.51
C ASN A 122 11.28 12.65 3.45
N ALA A 123 10.36 12.75 2.48
CA ALA A 123 9.34 11.72 2.29
C ALA A 123 10.00 10.35 2.16
N ASN A 124 9.41 9.33 2.77
CA ASN A 124 9.92 7.98 2.65
C ASN A 124 9.95 7.55 1.16
N PRO A 125 10.84 6.62 0.77
CA PRO A 125 11.03 6.25 -0.63
C PRO A 125 9.73 5.84 -1.34
N PHE A 126 8.83 5.14 -0.66
CA PHE A 126 7.54 4.74 -1.23
C PHE A 126 6.66 5.96 -1.58
N TYR A 127 6.60 6.97 -0.69
CA TYR A 127 5.84 8.19 -0.99
C TYR A 127 6.49 9.00 -2.10
N GLN A 128 7.82 9.02 -2.22
CA GLN A 128 8.49 9.65 -3.37
C GLN A 128 8.06 9.00 -4.69
N GLU A 129 7.94 7.68 -4.72
CA GLU A 129 7.46 6.94 -5.91
C GLU A 129 5.98 7.19 -6.19
N LEU A 130 5.13 7.24 -5.15
CA LEU A 130 3.70 7.59 -5.31
C LEU A 130 3.53 8.99 -5.89
N ILE A 131 4.29 9.97 -5.39
CA ILE A 131 4.28 11.35 -5.89
C ILE A 131 4.72 11.37 -7.36
N LYS A 132 5.79 10.66 -7.70
CA LYS A 132 6.29 10.55 -9.08
C LYS A 132 5.26 9.88 -10.01
N ALA A 133 4.63 8.80 -9.57
CA ALA A 133 3.69 8.02 -10.37
C ALA A 133 2.35 8.74 -10.58
N SER A 134 1.87 9.50 -9.58
CA SER A 134 0.60 10.22 -9.63
C SER A 134 0.72 11.67 -10.11
N GLY A 135 1.92 12.27 -10.02
CA GLY A 135 2.15 13.69 -10.25
C GLY A 135 1.63 14.60 -9.12
N GLN A 136 1.19 14.05 -7.99
CA GLN A 136 0.60 14.81 -6.89
C GLN A 136 1.26 14.45 -5.56
N MET A 137 1.61 15.45 -4.76
CA MET A 137 2.15 15.33 -3.41
C MET A 137 1.05 15.56 -2.38
N PRO A 138 1.05 14.87 -1.23
CA PRO A 138 0.13 15.16 -0.14
C PRO A 138 0.20 16.63 0.26
N GLN A 139 -0.93 17.33 0.21
CA GLN A 139 -1.05 18.72 0.64
C GLN A 139 -1.58 18.84 2.07
N TRP A 140 -2.18 17.76 2.58
CA TRP A 140 -2.71 17.67 3.93
C TRP A 140 -2.82 16.21 4.39
N ASN A 141 -3.18 16.00 5.65
CA ASN A 141 -3.51 14.66 6.18
C ASN A 141 -4.72 14.07 5.46
N PHE A 142 -4.80 12.77 5.39
CA PHE A 142 -5.83 12.01 4.67
C PHE A 142 -5.84 12.26 3.16
N HIS A 143 -4.71 12.63 2.56
CA HIS A 143 -4.50 12.46 1.13
C HIS A 143 -4.41 10.96 0.82
N LYS A 144 -4.99 10.51 -0.29
CA LYS A 144 -5.03 9.09 -0.64
C LYS A 144 -4.40 8.85 -1.99
N TYR A 145 -3.76 7.68 -2.12
CA TYR A 145 -3.38 7.14 -3.42
C TYR A 145 -4.04 5.79 -3.60
N LEU A 146 -4.58 5.53 -4.78
CA LEU A 146 -5.06 4.22 -5.18
C LEU A 146 -4.14 3.67 -6.26
N ILE A 147 -3.40 2.62 -5.93
CA ILE A 147 -2.55 1.88 -6.86
C ILE A 147 -3.41 0.77 -7.45
N LEU A 148 -3.59 0.77 -8.76
CA LEU A 148 -4.24 -0.34 -9.46
C LEU A 148 -3.27 -1.51 -9.64
N PRO A 149 -3.77 -2.75 -9.77
CA PRO A 149 -2.93 -3.93 -9.93
C PRO A 149 -1.81 -3.72 -10.96
N GLN A 150 -0.61 -4.25 -10.63
CA GLN A 150 0.61 -4.13 -11.45
C GLN A 150 1.05 -2.69 -11.74
N ALA A 151 0.66 -1.75 -10.86
CA ALA A 151 0.93 -0.32 -10.99
C ALA A 151 0.49 0.28 -12.35
N LYS A 152 -0.51 -0.32 -13.00
CA LYS A 152 -0.98 0.18 -14.31
C LYS A 152 -1.50 1.61 -14.24
N LYS A 153 -1.92 2.07 -13.06
CA LYS A 153 -2.21 3.47 -12.75
C LYS A 153 -2.16 3.75 -11.26
N VAL A 154 -1.71 4.93 -10.88
CA VAL A 154 -1.81 5.49 -9.54
C VAL A 154 -2.69 6.72 -9.60
N TYR A 155 -3.82 6.69 -8.90
CA TYR A 155 -4.70 7.83 -8.70
C TYR A 155 -4.35 8.52 -7.39
N ALA A 156 -4.45 9.84 -7.36
CA ALA A 156 -4.33 10.63 -6.14
C ALA A 156 -5.67 11.33 -5.85
N PHE A 157 -6.01 11.43 -4.58
CA PHE A 157 -7.24 12.08 -4.11
C PHE A 157 -6.91 13.00 -2.93
N THR A 158 -7.43 14.19 -2.98
CA THR A 158 -7.29 15.18 -1.91
C THR A 158 -8.02 14.74 -0.63
N SER A 159 -7.75 15.41 0.46
CA SER A 159 -8.27 15.05 1.80
C SER A 159 -9.80 15.08 1.89
N ASP A 160 -10.45 15.95 1.12
CA ASP A 160 -11.90 16.13 1.05
C ASP A 160 -12.63 14.99 0.34
N VAL A 161 -11.96 14.26 -0.56
CA VAL A 161 -12.52 13.05 -1.17
C VAL A 161 -12.57 11.93 -0.14
N THR A 162 -13.77 11.57 0.32
CA THR A 162 -13.93 10.54 1.36
C THR A 162 -13.63 9.14 0.81
N PRO A 163 -13.13 8.20 1.65
CA PRO A 163 -12.78 6.85 1.21
C PRO A 163 -13.96 6.06 0.62
N ASP A 164 -15.17 6.35 1.04
CA ASP A 164 -16.42 5.73 0.60
C ASP A 164 -17.07 6.43 -0.60
N SER A 165 -16.43 7.46 -1.15
CA SER A 165 -16.90 8.14 -2.36
C SER A 165 -16.95 7.18 -3.55
N SER A 166 -17.92 7.38 -4.46
CA SER A 166 -18.00 6.61 -5.70
C SER A 166 -16.72 6.74 -6.53
N GLU A 167 -16.05 7.88 -6.45
CA GLU A 167 -14.80 8.16 -7.16
C GLU A 167 -13.68 7.16 -6.79
N ILE A 168 -13.59 6.74 -5.54
CA ILE A 168 -12.64 5.73 -5.05
C ILE A 168 -13.22 4.33 -5.19
N VAL A 169 -14.44 4.13 -4.67
CA VAL A 169 -15.06 2.80 -4.55
C VAL A 169 -15.27 2.12 -5.90
N ASP A 170 -15.68 2.85 -6.93
CA ASP A 170 -15.94 2.23 -8.23
C ASP A 170 -14.64 1.79 -8.91
N LYS A 171 -13.53 2.55 -8.73
CA LYS A 171 -12.20 2.12 -9.19
C LYS A 171 -11.69 0.87 -8.45
N ILE A 172 -11.94 0.78 -7.15
CA ILE A 172 -11.61 -0.42 -6.38
C ILE A 172 -12.39 -1.62 -6.89
N LYS A 173 -13.73 -1.48 -7.02
CA LYS A 173 -14.62 -2.56 -7.47
C LYS A 173 -14.27 -3.09 -8.85
N SER A 174 -13.84 -2.23 -9.78
CA SER A 174 -13.45 -2.65 -11.12
C SER A 174 -12.23 -3.57 -11.14
N GLU A 175 -11.42 -3.57 -10.08
CA GLU A 175 -10.20 -4.38 -9.95
C GLU A 175 -10.37 -5.60 -9.00
N LEU A 176 -11.49 -5.70 -8.31
CA LEU A 176 -11.81 -6.85 -7.46
C LEU A 176 -12.56 -7.90 -8.28
N LYS A 177 -12.08 -9.12 -8.20
CA LYS A 177 -12.69 -10.30 -8.86
C LYS A 177 -13.61 -11.04 -7.89
#